data_b4cb29650babd6ef64ac80577881b2d5
#
_entry.id   b4cb29650babd6ef64ac80577881b2d5
#
_cell.length_a   1.000
_cell.length_b   1.000
_cell.length_c   1.000
_cell.angle_alpha   90.00
_cell.angle_beta   90.00
_cell.angle_gamma   90.00
#
_symmetry.space_group_name_H-M   'P 1'
#
loop_
_entity.id
_entity.type
_entity.pdbx_description
1 polymer ?
#
loop_
_entity_poly.entity_id
_entity_poly.type
_entity_poly.pdbx_seq_one_letter_code
_entity_poly.pdbx_strand_id
1 'polypeptide(L)'
;MKRYSLLIQLVIYVFIMILALLGIVGGIYYQTSSVAIRQTTEQNTRKTIQQSGQFITSYLQKVKQTTSSLAENEKIKTYAQTPSQENAEQLRQLFATILKTDLDLVSAILVTKDGNLISTDPELTMKTSADMMKEKWYQDAIHKGAMPILTPARRTV
;
A
#
# COMPACT_ATOMS: atom_id res chain seq x y z
N MET A 1 49.65 -59.48 -11.35
CA MET A 1 49.07 -58.52 -10.38
C MET A 1 50.17 -57.66 -9.79
N LYS A 2 50.25 -56.32 -10.09
CA LYS A 2 51.26 -55.45 -9.50
C LYS A 2 50.93 -55.24 -8.02
N ARG A 3 51.80 -55.73 -7.13
CA ARG A 3 51.76 -55.51 -5.68
C ARG A 3 52.08 -54.03 -5.47
N TYR A 4 51.07 -53.23 -5.25
CA TYR A 4 51.28 -51.84 -4.82
C TYR A 4 52.00 -51.85 -3.47
N SER A 5 52.98 -50.95 -3.31
CA SER A 5 53.70 -50.83 -2.05
C SER A 5 52.71 -50.61 -0.91
N LEU A 6 52.91 -51.21 0.26
CA LEU A 6 52.08 -51.02 1.47
C LEU A 6 51.78 -49.54 1.76
N LEU A 7 52.75 -48.70 1.48
CA LEU A 7 52.67 -47.26 1.65
C LEU A 7 51.59 -46.61 0.73
N ILE A 8 51.47 -47.10 -0.53
CA ILE A 8 50.45 -46.60 -1.47
C ILE A 8 49.05 -47.02 -1.01
N GLN A 9 48.90 -48.26 -0.49
CA GLN A 9 47.61 -48.70 0.03
C GLN A 9 47.18 -47.88 1.24
N LEU A 10 48.08 -47.55 2.15
CA LEU A 10 47.80 -46.75 3.33
C LEU A 10 47.37 -45.32 2.93
N VAL A 11 48.04 -44.70 1.96
CA VAL A 11 47.69 -43.40 1.46
C VAL A 11 46.29 -43.39 0.83
N ILE A 12 45.92 -44.40 0.06
CA ILE A 12 44.61 -44.56 -0.53
C ILE A 12 43.51 -44.65 0.54
N TYR A 13 43.73 -45.47 1.59
CA TYR A 13 42.76 -45.60 2.67
C TYR A 13 42.54 -44.27 3.43
N VAL A 14 43.63 -43.57 3.75
CA VAL A 14 43.54 -42.27 4.40
C VAL A 14 42.78 -41.24 3.51
N PHE A 15 43.07 -41.25 2.20
CA PHE A 15 42.39 -40.34 1.25
C PHE A 15 40.89 -40.63 1.16
N ILE A 16 40.50 -41.93 1.09
CA ILE A 16 39.09 -42.32 1.07
C ILE A 16 38.39 -41.90 2.38
N MET A 17 39.06 -42.11 3.53
CA MET A 17 38.53 -41.70 4.83
C MET A 17 38.29 -40.20 4.93
N ILE A 18 39.21 -39.38 4.42
CA ILE A 18 39.05 -37.89 4.37
C ILE A 18 37.89 -37.52 3.45
N LEU A 19 37.77 -38.11 2.27
CA LEU A 19 36.68 -37.88 1.36
C LEU A 19 35.31 -38.24 1.98
N ALA A 20 35.25 -39.36 2.69
CA ALA A 20 34.03 -39.78 3.37
C ALA A 20 33.61 -38.76 4.47
N LEU A 21 34.57 -38.30 5.28
CA LEU A 21 34.33 -37.29 6.31
C LEU A 21 33.85 -35.97 5.71
N LEU A 22 34.50 -35.49 4.65
CA LEU A 22 34.09 -34.27 3.96
C LEU A 22 32.70 -34.41 3.36
N GLY A 23 32.34 -35.57 2.82
CA GLY A 23 31.01 -35.84 2.29
C GLY A 23 29.91 -35.79 3.38
N ILE A 24 30.19 -36.38 4.54
CA ILE A 24 29.25 -36.38 5.68
C ILE A 24 29.06 -34.96 6.22
N VAL A 25 30.17 -34.25 6.49
CA VAL A 25 30.12 -32.89 7.01
C VAL A 25 29.42 -31.93 6.02
N GLY A 26 29.77 -32.04 4.73
CA GLY A 26 29.15 -31.24 3.66
C GLY A 26 27.64 -31.51 3.52
N GLY A 27 27.23 -32.77 3.62
CA GLY A 27 25.84 -33.20 3.60
C GLY A 27 25.02 -32.60 4.76
N ILE A 28 25.55 -32.72 5.98
CA ILE A 28 24.91 -32.14 7.19
C ILE A 28 24.81 -30.63 7.07
N TYR A 29 25.91 -29.98 6.67
CA TYR A 29 25.94 -28.52 6.51
C TYR A 29 24.93 -28.06 5.45
N TYR A 30 24.87 -28.72 4.31
CA TYR A 30 23.91 -28.40 3.25
C TYR A 30 22.46 -28.53 3.73
N GLN A 31 22.15 -29.60 4.43
CA GLN A 31 20.80 -29.85 4.94
C GLN A 31 20.38 -28.80 5.98
N THR A 32 21.26 -28.52 6.93
CA THR A 32 21.01 -27.53 8.00
C THR A 32 20.91 -26.13 7.43
N SER A 33 21.79 -25.75 6.51
CA SER A 33 21.79 -24.43 5.86
C SER A 33 20.53 -24.22 5.01
N SER A 34 20.14 -25.23 4.23
CA SER A 34 18.94 -25.18 3.38
C SER A 34 17.66 -25.00 4.20
N VAL A 35 17.53 -25.72 5.32
CA VAL A 35 16.38 -25.59 6.22
C VAL A 35 16.37 -24.19 6.88
N ALA A 36 17.51 -23.71 7.37
CA ALA A 36 17.63 -22.41 8.01
C ALA A 36 17.28 -21.27 7.06
N ILE A 37 17.79 -21.31 5.82
CA ILE A 37 17.49 -20.32 4.79
C ILE A 37 15.98 -20.31 4.48
N ARG A 38 15.38 -21.48 4.30
CA ARG A 38 13.95 -21.60 4.02
C ARG A 38 13.09 -21.01 5.14
N GLN A 39 13.38 -21.35 6.39
CA GLN A 39 12.68 -20.83 7.56
C GLN A 39 12.82 -19.32 7.68
N THR A 40 14.04 -18.78 7.51
CA THR A 40 14.30 -17.35 7.57
C THR A 40 13.56 -16.60 6.47
N THR A 41 13.58 -17.13 5.25
CA THR A 41 12.87 -16.52 4.10
C THR A 41 11.37 -16.53 4.34
N GLU A 42 10.81 -17.65 4.81
CA GLU A 42 9.38 -17.76 5.09
C GLU A 42 8.94 -16.79 6.21
N GLN A 43 9.71 -16.71 7.30
CA GLN A 43 9.44 -15.79 8.40
C GLN A 43 9.54 -14.33 7.95
N ASN A 44 10.54 -13.97 7.15
CA ASN A 44 10.70 -12.61 6.63
C ASN A 44 9.56 -12.25 5.68
N THR A 45 9.17 -13.16 4.79
CA THR A 45 8.03 -12.95 3.90
C THR A 45 6.74 -12.76 4.68
N ARG A 46 6.47 -13.58 5.68
CA ARG A 46 5.30 -13.41 6.57
C ARG A 46 5.30 -12.07 7.28
N LYS A 47 6.45 -11.66 7.86
CA LYS A 47 6.59 -10.36 8.52
C LYS A 47 6.34 -9.21 7.55
N THR A 48 6.88 -9.27 6.34
CA THR A 48 6.69 -8.25 5.31
C THR A 48 5.22 -8.14 4.90
N ILE A 49 4.53 -9.25 4.69
CA ILE A 49 3.09 -9.27 4.38
C ILE A 49 2.28 -8.66 5.53
N GLN A 50 2.59 -9.04 6.76
CA GLN A 50 1.91 -8.52 7.95
C GLN A 50 2.12 -7.01 8.11
N GLN A 51 3.35 -6.53 7.95
CA GLN A 51 3.69 -5.10 8.00
C GLN A 51 2.99 -4.32 6.89
N SER A 52 2.97 -4.86 5.67
CA SER A 52 2.25 -4.24 4.55
C SER A 52 0.75 -4.17 4.83
N GLY A 53 0.16 -5.23 5.38
CA GLY A 53 -1.25 -5.24 5.79
C GLY A 53 -1.55 -4.19 6.87
N GLN A 54 -0.71 -4.06 7.87
CA GLN A 54 -0.83 -3.04 8.92
C GLN A 54 -0.70 -1.63 8.35
N PHE A 55 0.26 -1.41 7.44
CA PHE A 55 0.45 -0.13 6.77
C PHE A 55 -0.81 0.27 5.98
N ILE A 56 -1.35 -0.64 5.17
CA ILE A 56 -2.58 -0.39 4.39
C ILE A 56 -3.74 -0.06 5.33
N THR A 57 -3.93 -0.83 6.41
CA THR A 57 -5.00 -0.59 7.38
C THR A 57 -4.87 0.78 8.03
N SER A 58 -3.67 1.15 8.47
CA SER A 58 -3.40 2.45 9.08
C SER A 58 -3.61 3.60 8.10
N TYR A 59 -3.20 3.43 6.85
CA TYR A 59 -3.43 4.40 5.79
C TYR A 59 -4.92 4.62 5.51
N LEU A 60 -5.69 3.54 5.37
CA LEU A 60 -7.14 3.62 5.17
C LEU A 60 -7.85 4.29 6.36
N GLN A 61 -7.40 4.00 7.57
CA GLN A 61 -7.93 4.63 8.78
C GLN A 61 -7.61 6.13 8.81
N LYS A 62 -6.39 6.53 8.44
CA LYS A 62 -6.00 7.94 8.29
C LYS A 62 -6.90 8.65 7.28
N VAL A 63 -7.07 8.09 6.08
CA VAL A 63 -7.94 8.66 5.04
C VAL A 63 -9.38 8.80 5.54
N LYS A 64 -9.91 7.79 6.22
CA LYS A 64 -11.24 7.84 6.81
C LYS A 64 -11.36 8.99 7.84
N GLN A 65 -10.40 9.12 8.75
CA GLN A 65 -10.39 10.18 9.76
C GLN A 65 -10.31 11.56 9.12
N THR A 66 -9.42 11.75 8.14
CA THR A 66 -9.29 13.02 7.41
C THR A 66 -10.60 13.38 6.71
N THR A 67 -11.22 12.41 6.01
CA THR A 67 -12.50 12.64 5.34
C THR A 67 -13.62 13.00 6.33
N SER A 68 -13.70 12.30 7.47
CA SER A 68 -14.70 12.61 8.50
C SER A 68 -14.48 13.99 9.11
N SER A 69 -13.24 14.35 9.43
CA SER A 69 -12.90 15.68 9.96
C SER A 69 -13.23 16.79 8.96
N LEU A 70 -13.02 16.52 7.66
CA LEU A 70 -13.41 17.46 6.61
C LEU A 70 -14.93 17.62 6.51
N ALA A 71 -15.67 16.53 6.57
CA ALA A 71 -17.14 16.58 6.53
C ALA A 71 -17.74 17.37 7.72
N GLU A 72 -17.04 17.39 8.85
CA GLU A 72 -17.43 18.16 10.04
C GLU A 72 -16.96 19.61 10.03
N ASN A 73 -16.08 19.97 9.08
CA ASN A 73 -15.51 21.31 9.02
C ASN A 73 -16.57 22.37 8.69
N GLU A 74 -16.60 23.43 9.50
CA GLU A 74 -17.57 24.54 9.39
C GLU A 74 -17.57 25.19 7.99
N LYS A 75 -16.40 25.37 7.36
CA LYS A 75 -16.30 25.97 6.04
C LYS A 75 -16.98 25.11 4.96
N ILE A 76 -16.87 23.79 5.09
CA ILE A 76 -17.53 22.84 4.18
C ILE A 76 -19.03 22.87 4.38
N LYS A 77 -19.50 22.88 5.63
CA LYS A 77 -20.91 22.97 5.97
C LYS A 77 -21.52 24.30 5.49
N THR A 78 -20.82 25.39 5.75
CA THR A 78 -21.27 26.74 5.32
C THR A 78 -21.40 26.81 3.80
N TYR A 79 -20.41 26.31 3.06
CA TYR A 79 -20.48 26.27 1.60
C TYR A 79 -21.61 25.38 1.10
N ALA A 80 -21.81 24.22 1.72
CA ALA A 80 -22.87 23.28 1.33
C ALA A 80 -24.28 23.86 1.56
N GLN A 81 -24.46 24.76 2.56
CA GLN A 81 -25.73 25.40 2.87
C GLN A 81 -25.93 26.68 2.08
N THR A 82 -24.88 27.45 1.90
CA THR A 82 -24.95 28.78 1.24
C THR A 82 -23.78 28.91 0.26
N PRO A 83 -23.89 28.34 -0.94
CA PRO A 83 -22.87 28.48 -1.96
C PRO A 83 -22.70 29.96 -2.37
N SER A 84 -21.53 30.54 -2.09
CA SER A 84 -21.14 31.86 -2.52
C SER A 84 -19.70 31.82 -3.04
N GLN A 85 -19.33 32.85 -3.82
CA GLN A 85 -17.97 33.00 -4.35
C GLN A 85 -16.95 33.09 -3.20
N GLU A 86 -17.28 33.82 -2.14
CA GLU A 86 -16.41 33.98 -0.96
C GLU A 86 -16.20 32.66 -0.21
N ASN A 87 -17.28 31.92 0.05
CA ASN A 87 -17.23 30.63 0.69
C ASN A 87 -16.45 29.57 -0.17
N ALA A 88 -16.58 29.66 -1.49
CA ALA A 88 -15.85 28.84 -2.42
C ALA A 88 -14.34 29.09 -2.34
N GLU A 89 -13.90 30.34 -2.24
CA GLU A 89 -12.49 30.69 -2.14
C GLU A 89 -11.90 30.26 -0.81
N GLN A 90 -12.63 30.45 0.29
CA GLN A 90 -12.20 29.95 1.61
C GLN A 90 -12.04 28.42 1.62
N LEU A 91 -12.91 27.71 0.90
CA LEU A 91 -12.85 26.25 0.79
C LEU A 91 -11.68 25.78 -0.08
N ARG A 92 -11.41 26.48 -1.19
CA ARG A 92 -10.20 26.19 -2.00
C ARG A 92 -8.92 26.35 -1.20
N GLN A 93 -8.82 27.42 -0.40
CA GLN A 93 -7.68 27.66 0.48
C GLN A 93 -7.54 26.56 1.54
N LEU A 94 -8.66 26.11 2.12
CA LEU A 94 -8.66 24.97 3.05
C LEU A 94 -8.12 23.70 2.37
N PHE A 95 -8.63 23.36 1.20
CA PHE A 95 -8.16 22.19 0.46
C PHE A 95 -6.69 22.30 0.05
N ALA A 96 -6.26 23.47 -0.42
CA ALA A 96 -4.86 23.71 -0.75
C ALA A 96 -3.93 23.55 0.47
N THR A 97 -4.38 23.96 1.65
CA THR A 97 -3.63 23.80 2.91
C THR A 97 -3.51 22.33 3.27
N ILE A 98 -4.60 21.57 3.17
CA ILE A 98 -4.61 20.15 3.48
C ILE A 98 -3.70 19.37 2.53
N LEU A 99 -3.76 19.64 1.22
CA LEU A 99 -2.89 19.00 0.23
C LEU A 99 -1.40 19.33 0.42
N LYS A 100 -1.09 20.51 0.94
CA LYS A 100 0.31 20.86 1.32
C LYS A 100 0.78 20.13 2.57
N THR A 101 -0.13 19.85 3.50
CA THR A 101 0.20 19.20 4.77
C THR A 101 0.25 17.67 4.64
N ASP A 102 -0.58 17.09 3.79
CA ASP A 102 -0.65 15.66 3.56
C ASP A 102 -0.24 15.32 2.11
N LEU A 103 1.03 14.94 1.94
CA LEU A 103 1.62 14.63 0.63
C LEU A 103 1.05 13.35 -0.01
N ASP A 104 0.31 12.56 0.74
CA ASP A 104 -0.35 11.35 0.22
C ASP A 104 -1.66 11.68 -0.51
N LEU A 105 -2.19 12.91 -0.33
CA LEU A 105 -3.39 13.37 -1.00
C LEU A 105 -3.02 14.10 -2.30
N VAL A 106 -3.58 13.65 -3.41
CA VAL A 106 -3.31 14.22 -4.74
C VAL A 106 -4.30 15.34 -5.06
N SER A 107 -5.57 15.16 -4.73
CA SER A 107 -6.63 16.15 -5.00
C SER A 107 -7.76 16.02 -3.99
N ALA A 108 -8.51 17.11 -3.82
CA ALA A 108 -9.72 17.16 -3.01
C ALA A 108 -10.86 17.72 -3.85
N ILE A 109 -12.02 17.08 -3.76
CA ILE A 109 -13.22 17.42 -4.51
C ILE A 109 -14.40 17.47 -3.55
N LEU A 110 -15.18 18.50 -3.64
CA LEU A 110 -16.50 18.59 -3.01
C LEU A 110 -17.58 18.74 -4.07
N VAL A 111 -18.59 17.90 -3.98
CA VAL A 111 -19.82 17.99 -4.79
C VAL A 111 -21.00 18.11 -3.82
N THR A 112 -21.75 19.19 -3.91
CA THR A 112 -22.96 19.39 -3.10
C THR A 112 -24.14 18.64 -3.71
N LYS A 113 -25.22 18.50 -2.94
CA LYS A 113 -26.48 17.90 -3.44
C LYS A 113 -27.08 18.70 -4.61
N ASP A 114 -26.88 20.00 -4.63
CA ASP A 114 -27.37 20.91 -5.67
C ASP A 114 -26.46 20.92 -6.90
N GLY A 115 -25.42 20.10 -6.92
CA GLY A 115 -24.49 19.99 -8.04
C GLY A 115 -23.39 21.05 -8.08
N ASN A 116 -23.19 21.85 -7.03
CA ASN A 116 -22.05 22.74 -6.97
C ASN A 116 -20.76 21.93 -6.79
N LEU A 117 -19.76 22.22 -7.62
CA LEU A 117 -18.48 21.51 -7.65
C LEU A 117 -17.34 22.44 -7.24
N ILE A 118 -16.56 22.02 -6.28
CA ILE A 118 -15.24 22.60 -5.99
C ILE A 118 -14.19 21.49 -6.08
N SER A 119 -13.14 21.73 -6.85
CA SER A 119 -12.02 20.82 -7.03
C SER A 119 -10.71 21.58 -6.93
N THR A 120 -9.69 20.90 -6.40
CA THR A 120 -8.28 21.35 -6.48
C THR A 120 -7.60 20.85 -7.74
N ASP A 121 -8.21 19.91 -8.46
CA ASP A 121 -7.71 19.36 -9.71
C ASP A 121 -8.28 20.14 -10.90
N PRO A 122 -7.42 20.78 -11.71
CA PRO A 122 -7.87 21.54 -12.88
C PRO A 122 -8.60 20.69 -13.92
N GLU A 123 -8.21 19.43 -14.10
CA GLU A 123 -8.84 18.53 -15.08
C GLU A 123 -10.26 18.16 -14.67
N LEU A 124 -10.51 18.04 -13.38
CA LEU A 124 -11.83 17.72 -12.83
C LEU A 124 -12.77 18.92 -12.78
N THR A 125 -12.24 20.15 -12.79
CA THR A 125 -13.05 21.37 -12.92
C THR A 125 -13.69 21.50 -14.31
N MET A 126 -13.18 20.79 -15.32
CA MET A 126 -13.76 20.76 -16.66
C MET A 126 -14.94 19.79 -16.80
N LYS A 127 -15.12 18.86 -15.87
CA LYS A 127 -16.30 17.99 -15.85
C LYS A 127 -17.50 18.76 -15.31
N THR A 128 -18.60 18.68 -16.02
CA THR A 128 -19.85 19.27 -15.57
C THR A 128 -20.31 18.60 -14.27
N SER A 129 -20.85 19.37 -13.33
CA SER A 129 -21.42 18.82 -12.08
C SER A 129 -22.43 17.69 -12.36
N ALA A 130 -23.20 17.79 -13.45
CA ALA A 130 -24.14 16.75 -13.89
C ALA A 130 -23.46 15.41 -14.22
N ASP A 131 -22.23 15.44 -14.73
CA ASP A 131 -21.49 14.21 -15.03
C ASP A 131 -20.93 13.57 -13.75
N MET A 132 -20.49 14.40 -12.80
CA MET A 132 -20.04 13.94 -11.50
C MET A 132 -21.16 13.29 -10.67
N MET A 133 -22.37 13.83 -10.75
CA MET A 133 -23.55 13.27 -10.07
C MET A 133 -23.98 11.90 -10.62
N LYS A 134 -23.61 11.55 -11.86
CA LYS A 134 -23.85 10.22 -12.47
C LYS A 134 -22.80 9.19 -12.04
N GLU A 135 -21.68 9.61 -11.49
CA GLU A 135 -20.62 8.71 -11.06
C GLU A 135 -21.10 7.82 -9.90
N LYS A 136 -20.68 6.54 -9.96
CA LYS A 136 -21.12 5.53 -8.99
C LYS A 136 -20.78 5.91 -7.54
N TRP A 137 -19.60 6.48 -7.32
CA TRP A 137 -19.17 6.91 -5.97
C TRP A 137 -20.09 7.97 -5.39
N TYR A 138 -20.59 8.93 -6.22
CA TYR A 138 -21.51 9.96 -5.77
C TYR A 138 -22.88 9.37 -5.43
N GLN A 139 -23.41 8.49 -6.29
CA GLN A 139 -24.68 7.80 -6.05
C GLN A 139 -24.60 6.90 -4.78
N ASP A 140 -23.51 6.18 -4.63
CA ASP A 140 -23.27 5.37 -3.43
C ASP A 140 -23.18 6.24 -2.16
N ALA A 141 -22.55 7.43 -2.22
CA ALA A 141 -22.45 8.34 -1.09
C ALA A 141 -23.82 8.89 -0.67
N ILE A 142 -24.69 9.25 -1.61
CA ILE A 142 -26.05 9.73 -1.31
C ILE A 142 -26.91 8.61 -0.70
N HIS A 143 -26.82 7.40 -1.22
CA HIS A 143 -27.66 6.29 -0.75
C HIS A 143 -27.20 5.68 0.58
N LYS A 144 -25.90 5.65 0.84
CA LYS A 144 -25.29 5.03 2.03
C LYS A 144 -25.05 6.01 3.19
N GLY A 145 -25.30 7.30 2.98
CA GLY A 145 -25.07 8.34 3.98
C GLY A 145 -23.57 8.63 4.20
N ALA A 146 -23.22 9.12 5.38
CA ALA A 146 -21.86 9.61 5.71
C ALA A 146 -20.76 8.54 5.82
N MET A 147 -20.90 7.37 5.19
CA MET A 147 -19.85 6.36 5.15
C MET A 147 -18.81 6.69 4.08
N PRO A 148 -17.52 6.77 4.41
CA PRO A 148 -16.48 6.92 3.41
C PRO A 148 -16.46 5.71 2.47
N ILE A 149 -16.57 5.97 1.17
CA ILE A 149 -16.57 4.96 0.12
C ILE A 149 -15.23 4.98 -0.57
N LEU A 150 -14.53 3.86 -0.52
CA LEU A 150 -13.27 3.68 -1.24
C LEU A 150 -13.58 3.11 -2.62
N THR A 151 -13.34 3.90 -3.66
CA THR A 151 -13.42 3.45 -5.04
C THR A 151 -12.02 3.34 -5.62
N PRO A 152 -11.70 2.24 -6.34
CA PRO A 152 -10.42 2.15 -7.03
C PRO A 152 -10.32 3.23 -8.10
N ALA A 153 -9.15 3.87 -8.20
CA ALA A 153 -8.88 4.83 -9.25
C ALA A 153 -9.08 4.17 -10.62
N ARG A 154 -10.01 4.69 -11.45
CA ARG A 154 -10.10 4.30 -12.86
C ARG A 154 -8.92 4.96 -13.58
N ARG A 155 -7.99 4.15 -14.10
CA ARG A 155 -7.11 4.64 -15.16
C ARG A 155 -7.99 4.99 -16.35
N THR A 156 -8.13 6.26 -16.65
CA THR A 156 -8.55 6.71 -17.97
C THR A 156 -7.39 6.43 -18.90
N VAL A 157 -7.56 5.42 -19.77
CA VAL A 157 -6.68 5.15 -20.92
C VAL A 157 -7.02 6.15 -22.00
#